data_38c2b93e0475ae1d3299ccff3e146cbb
#
_entry.id   38c2b93e0475ae1d3299ccff3e146cbb
#
_cell.length_a   1.000
_cell.length_b   1.000
_cell.length_c   1.000
_cell.angle_alpha   90.00
_cell.angle_beta   90.00
_cell.angle_gamma   90.00
#
_symmetry.space_group_name_H-M   'P 1'
#
loop_
_entity.id
_entity.type
_entity.pdbx_description
1 polymer ?
#
loop_
_entity_poly.entity_id
_entity_poly.type
_entity_poly.pdbx_seq_one_letter_code
_entity_poly.pdbx_strand_id
1 'polypeptide(L)'
;MNNTHRITLVSFLAYFVMSGMLAPIGIISGSMSEAFDLPLTEITAGFSWLTFGILAGAVSALFLFNWVQLKQLMLILYTLVTVSIVVLFFQSEITLIWPILGLIGLCTGTGLAGAALIISRTYDGDRRASMLVITDGWFSLAGIVCSWIAIYMVSHQFHWSGSYQFIALIVSSMLFLLFISRLPNTKVQADKQSSSEPWPPGVWLCVLALFLFTLGQNSILWWLPTYAEQFLNAPREQAGSLVSLFWSGMFAAQLFVAWWVLKIGVQRLVIIAGLSTALGSVFMWAYTDIDGLAILALVWGFANLGLLKLTLSLATQMLKVPSARLVSGLLMGASLGTAISPWLTSQIVEATNTRFILQFGTGCYFVLFALVFWASRHYHPNSADQLA
;
A
#
# COMPACT_ATOMS: atom_id res chain seq x y z
N MET A 1 30.22 -2.14 2.14
CA MET A 1 28.89 -2.45 2.71
C MET A 1 28.82 -3.95 2.97
N ASN A 2 28.50 -4.39 4.19
CA ASN A 2 28.40 -5.79 4.56
C ASN A 2 27.21 -6.46 3.82
N ASN A 3 27.24 -7.79 3.61
CA ASN A 3 26.17 -8.52 2.91
C ASN A 3 24.79 -8.31 3.54
N THR A 4 24.71 -8.33 4.88
CA THR A 4 23.45 -8.06 5.61
C THR A 4 22.85 -6.70 5.26
N HIS A 5 23.65 -5.64 5.21
CA HIS A 5 23.15 -4.31 4.83
C HIS A 5 22.68 -4.25 3.37
N ARG A 6 23.33 -4.99 2.45
CA ARG A 6 22.93 -5.02 1.04
C ARG A 6 21.56 -5.68 0.87
N ILE A 7 21.36 -6.85 1.48
CA ILE A 7 20.09 -7.58 1.38
C ILE A 7 18.95 -6.86 2.10
N THR A 8 19.23 -6.14 3.19
CA THR A 8 18.26 -5.28 3.87
C THR A 8 17.86 -4.12 2.97
N LEU A 9 18.83 -3.45 2.31
CA LEU A 9 18.54 -2.37 1.38
C LEU A 9 17.75 -2.87 0.17
N VAL A 10 18.04 -4.07 -0.36
CA VAL A 10 17.23 -4.71 -1.41
C VAL A 10 15.77 -4.84 -0.96
N SER A 11 15.53 -5.27 0.28
CA SER A 11 14.17 -5.38 0.82
C SER A 11 13.48 -4.03 0.94
N PHE A 12 14.20 -3.01 1.42
CA PHE A 12 13.68 -1.64 1.50
C PHE A 12 13.29 -1.08 0.13
N LEU A 13 14.17 -1.27 -0.87
CA LEU A 13 13.91 -0.84 -2.24
C LEU A 13 12.73 -1.58 -2.88
N ALA A 14 12.49 -2.86 -2.54
CA ALA A 14 11.31 -3.58 -3.01
C ALA A 14 10.00 -2.95 -2.52
N TYR A 15 9.94 -2.53 -1.25
CA TYR A 15 8.79 -1.78 -0.71
C TYR A 15 8.66 -0.41 -1.36
N PHE A 16 9.78 0.26 -1.60
CA PHE A 16 9.83 1.55 -2.30
C PHE A 16 9.27 1.41 -3.73
N VAL A 17 9.70 0.40 -4.49
CA VAL A 17 9.24 0.15 -5.87
C VAL A 17 7.74 -0.09 -5.90
N MET A 18 7.20 -0.93 -5.02
CA MET A 18 5.77 -1.22 -5.01
C MET A 18 4.94 0.04 -4.72
N SER A 19 5.30 0.80 -3.69
CA SER A 19 4.60 2.05 -3.37
C SER A 19 4.75 3.08 -4.49
N GLY A 20 5.93 3.17 -5.09
CA GLY A 20 6.20 4.09 -6.20
C GLY A 20 5.39 3.79 -7.47
N MET A 21 4.95 2.54 -7.66
CA MET A 21 4.01 2.18 -8.73
C MET A 21 2.56 2.55 -8.41
N LEU A 22 2.17 2.57 -7.14
CA LEU A 22 0.79 2.81 -6.70
C LEU A 22 0.49 4.28 -6.39
N ALA A 23 1.42 4.97 -5.72
CA ALA A 23 1.18 6.33 -5.21
C ALA A 23 0.90 7.38 -6.31
N PRO A 24 1.55 7.35 -7.49
CA PRO A 24 1.31 8.33 -8.54
C PRO A 24 0.00 8.15 -9.32
N ILE A 25 -0.73 7.05 -9.16
CA ILE A 25 -1.87 6.68 -10.03
C ILE A 25 -2.84 7.87 -10.22
N GLY A 26 -3.32 8.48 -9.14
CA GLY A 26 -4.25 9.60 -9.23
C GLY A 26 -3.67 10.85 -9.88
N ILE A 27 -2.34 11.04 -9.83
CA ILE A 27 -1.65 12.19 -10.41
C ILE A 27 -1.45 12.00 -11.92
N ILE A 28 -1.04 10.80 -12.34
CA ILE A 28 -0.72 10.52 -13.75
C ILE A 28 -1.95 10.16 -14.59
N SER A 29 -3.05 9.76 -13.98
CA SER A 29 -4.27 9.34 -14.71
C SER A 29 -4.82 10.44 -15.59
N GLY A 30 -4.78 11.70 -15.16
CA GLY A 30 -5.18 12.85 -15.99
C GLY A 30 -4.31 13.01 -17.24
N SER A 31 -2.99 12.93 -17.09
CA SER A 31 -2.06 13.01 -18.23
C SER A 31 -2.17 11.82 -19.18
N MET A 32 -2.49 10.62 -18.66
CA MET A 32 -2.80 9.47 -19.49
C MET A 32 -4.11 9.66 -20.26
N SER A 33 -5.15 10.20 -19.63
CA SER A 33 -6.43 10.52 -20.26
C SER A 33 -6.24 11.47 -21.46
N GLU A 34 -5.42 12.51 -21.27
CA GLU A 34 -5.07 13.44 -22.34
C GLU A 34 -4.22 12.77 -23.46
N ALA A 35 -3.24 11.93 -23.08
CA ALA A 35 -2.32 11.31 -24.04
C ALA A 35 -2.99 10.26 -24.94
N PHE A 36 -4.00 9.55 -24.44
CA PHE A 36 -4.69 8.47 -25.15
C PHE A 36 -6.09 8.86 -25.64
N ASP A 37 -6.53 10.10 -25.36
CA ASP A 37 -7.89 10.59 -25.69
C ASP A 37 -8.99 9.65 -25.17
N LEU A 38 -8.85 9.21 -23.92
CA LEU A 38 -9.77 8.29 -23.25
C LEU A 38 -10.35 8.92 -21.99
N PRO A 39 -11.59 8.54 -21.60
CA PRO A 39 -12.17 8.99 -20.34
C PRO A 39 -11.29 8.64 -19.15
N LEU A 40 -11.19 9.57 -18.18
CA LEU A 40 -10.40 9.36 -16.97
C LEU A 40 -10.84 8.12 -16.19
N THR A 41 -12.13 7.80 -16.21
CA THR A 41 -12.70 6.59 -15.58
C THR A 41 -12.16 5.32 -16.21
N GLU A 42 -12.01 5.29 -17.55
CA GLU A 42 -11.42 4.15 -18.26
C GLU A 42 -9.94 3.99 -17.92
N ILE A 43 -9.18 5.09 -17.93
CA ILE A 43 -7.76 5.08 -17.53
C ILE A 43 -7.61 4.56 -16.08
N THR A 44 -8.40 5.10 -15.16
CA THR A 44 -8.30 4.68 -13.74
C THR A 44 -8.72 3.21 -13.58
N ALA A 45 -9.77 2.75 -14.26
CA ALA A 45 -10.17 1.35 -14.27
C ALA A 45 -9.06 0.44 -14.82
N GLY A 46 -8.30 0.89 -15.80
CA GLY A 46 -7.17 0.16 -16.39
C GLY A 46 -6.06 -0.15 -15.38
N PHE A 47 -5.84 0.68 -14.36
CA PHE A 47 -4.91 0.38 -13.27
C PHE A 47 -5.31 -0.84 -12.43
N SER A 48 -6.52 -1.38 -12.62
CA SER A 48 -6.89 -2.68 -12.04
C SER A 48 -5.97 -3.81 -12.50
N TRP A 49 -5.41 -3.73 -13.71
CA TRP A 49 -4.41 -4.71 -14.15
C TRP A 49 -3.19 -4.73 -13.24
N LEU A 50 -2.68 -3.55 -12.87
CA LEU A 50 -1.57 -3.44 -11.93
C LEU A 50 -1.94 -4.01 -10.56
N THR A 51 -3.08 -3.62 -10.01
CA THR A 51 -3.48 -3.99 -8.64
C THR A 51 -3.92 -5.45 -8.52
N PHE A 52 -4.62 -6.01 -9.51
CA PHE A 52 -4.88 -7.44 -9.59
C PHE A 52 -3.60 -8.25 -9.84
N GLY A 53 -2.67 -7.70 -10.63
CA GLY A 53 -1.33 -8.25 -10.79
C GLY A 53 -0.61 -8.39 -9.45
N ILE A 54 -0.62 -7.33 -8.62
CA ILE A 54 -0.02 -7.35 -7.27
C ILE A 54 -0.65 -8.45 -6.40
N LEU A 55 -1.97 -8.57 -6.40
CA LEU A 55 -2.67 -9.61 -5.67
C LEU A 55 -2.27 -11.01 -6.17
N ALA A 56 -2.29 -11.22 -7.49
CA ALA A 56 -1.87 -12.49 -8.10
C ALA A 56 -0.42 -12.83 -7.79
N GLY A 57 0.47 -11.81 -7.77
CA GLY A 57 1.87 -11.94 -7.39
C GLY A 57 2.04 -12.36 -5.93
N ALA A 58 1.31 -11.75 -5.02
CA ALA A 58 1.34 -12.11 -3.60
C ALA A 58 0.86 -13.55 -3.36
N VAL A 59 -0.16 -13.99 -4.09
CA VAL A 59 -0.66 -15.38 -4.03
C VAL A 59 0.34 -16.34 -4.64
N SER A 60 0.90 -16.03 -5.82
CA SER A 60 1.88 -16.90 -6.48
C SER A 60 3.19 -17.07 -5.70
N ALA A 61 3.57 -16.08 -4.89
CA ALA A 61 4.71 -16.14 -3.99
C ALA A 61 4.64 -17.36 -3.03
N LEU A 62 3.44 -17.76 -2.59
CA LEU A 62 3.24 -18.92 -1.71
C LEU A 62 3.75 -20.24 -2.33
N PHE A 63 3.76 -20.33 -3.64
CA PHE A 63 4.20 -21.51 -4.39
C PHE A 63 5.60 -21.34 -4.97
N LEU A 64 5.91 -20.18 -5.54
CA LEU A 64 7.15 -19.93 -6.27
C LEU A 64 8.39 -20.05 -5.38
N PHE A 65 8.31 -19.63 -4.10
CA PHE A 65 9.44 -19.74 -3.18
C PHE A 65 9.83 -21.17 -2.81
N ASN A 66 8.96 -22.15 -3.08
CA ASN A 66 9.27 -23.57 -2.90
C ASN A 66 9.99 -24.18 -4.12
N TRP A 67 9.75 -23.61 -5.32
CA TRP A 67 10.24 -24.19 -6.58
C TRP A 67 11.52 -23.53 -7.08
N VAL A 68 11.67 -22.22 -6.86
CA VAL A 68 12.77 -21.43 -7.40
C VAL A 68 13.59 -20.82 -6.25
N GLN A 69 14.90 -20.76 -6.43
CA GLN A 69 15.78 -20.07 -5.47
C GLN A 69 15.41 -18.58 -5.41
N LEU A 70 15.22 -18.05 -4.19
CA LEU A 70 14.75 -16.68 -3.98
C LEU A 70 15.59 -15.65 -4.73
N LYS A 71 16.92 -15.79 -4.76
CA LYS A 71 17.80 -14.87 -5.48
C LYS A 71 17.51 -14.85 -6.99
N GLN A 72 17.39 -16.02 -7.61
CA GLN A 72 17.11 -16.13 -9.04
C GLN A 72 15.73 -15.57 -9.37
N LEU A 73 14.73 -15.91 -8.54
CA LEU A 73 13.38 -15.39 -8.69
C LEU A 73 13.34 -13.86 -8.63
N MET A 74 13.94 -13.26 -7.60
CA MET A 74 14.00 -11.80 -7.43
C MET A 74 14.72 -11.12 -8.62
N LEU A 75 15.82 -11.70 -9.09
CA LEU A 75 16.53 -11.18 -10.28
C LEU A 75 15.63 -11.20 -11.51
N ILE A 76 14.94 -12.30 -11.79
CA ILE A 76 14.03 -12.44 -12.94
C ILE A 76 12.89 -11.42 -12.81
N LEU A 77 12.21 -11.38 -11.66
CA LEU A 77 11.06 -10.51 -11.46
C LEU A 77 11.41 -9.03 -11.65
N TYR A 78 12.48 -8.56 -11.03
CA TYR A 78 12.84 -7.13 -11.12
C TYR A 78 13.50 -6.77 -12.45
N THR A 79 14.10 -7.72 -13.15
CA THR A 79 14.50 -7.53 -14.55
C THR A 79 13.27 -7.34 -15.44
N LEU A 80 12.24 -8.18 -15.27
CA LEU A 80 10.97 -8.03 -15.97
C LEU A 80 10.30 -6.68 -15.66
N VAL A 81 10.31 -6.23 -14.38
CA VAL A 81 9.80 -4.90 -14.00
C VAL A 81 10.54 -3.80 -14.76
N THR A 82 11.88 -3.82 -14.76
CA THR A 82 12.68 -2.80 -15.45
C THR A 82 12.36 -2.77 -16.94
N VAL A 83 12.36 -3.93 -17.61
CA VAL A 83 12.06 -4.03 -19.04
C VAL A 83 10.63 -3.54 -19.32
N SER A 84 9.66 -3.97 -18.52
CA SER A 84 8.27 -3.56 -18.66
C SER A 84 8.08 -2.05 -18.52
N ILE A 85 8.74 -1.41 -17.55
CA ILE A 85 8.68 0.04 -17.36
C ILE A 85 9.32 0.77 -18.56
N VAL A 86 10.44 0.28 -19.08
CA VAL A 86 11.06 0.86 -20.27
C VAL A 86 10.15 0.72 -21.48
N VAL A 87 9.49 -0.44 -21.66
CA VAL A 87 8.54 -0.65 -22.75
C VAL A 87 7.34 0.29 -22.65
N LEU A 88 6.83 0.58 -21.44
CA LEU A 88 5.74 1.55 -21.23
C LEU A 88 6.06 2.94 -21.79
N PHE A 89 7.33 3.36 -21.79
CA PHE A 89 7.72 4.66 -22.31
C PHE A 89 7.54 4.76 -23.84
N PHE A 90 7.75 3.65 -24.56
CA PHE A 90 7.64 3.61 -26.02
C PHE A 90 6.27 3.15 -26.50
N GLN A 91 5.36 2.79 -25.57
CA GLN A 91 4.08 2.23 -25.95
C GLN A 91 3.04 3.31 -26.20
N SER A 92 2.48 3.31 -27.41
CA SER A 92 1.41 4.22 -27.84
C SER A 92 0.02 3.57 -27.86
N GLU A 93 -0.06 2.23 -27.74
CA GLU A 93 -1.33 1.51 -27.74
C GLU A 93 -1.76 1.17 -26.32
N ILE A 94 -2.89 1.73 -25.89
CA ILE A 94 -3.42 1.55 -24.54
C ILE A 94 -3.72 0.08 -24.22
N THR A 95 -4.17 -0.69 -25.20
CA THR A 95 -4.48 -2.12 -25.05
C THR A 95 -3.29 -2.99 -24.63
N LEU A 96 -2.07 -2.57 -24.96
CA LEU A 96 -0.84 -3.23 -24.54
C LEU A 96 -0.32 -2.71 -23.21
N ILE A 97 -0.68 -1.51 -22.80
CA ILE A 97 -0.29 -0.93 -21.51
C ILE A 97 -0.88 -1.74 -20.36
N TRP A 98 -2.14 -2.16 -20.47
CA TRP A 98 -2.81 -2.88 -19.40
C TRP A 98 -2.13 -4.21 -19.02
N PRO A 99 -1.87 -5.14 -19.93
CA PRO A 99 -1.16 -6.37 -19.58
C PRO A 99 0.27 -6.13 -19.11
N ILE A 100 0.95 -5.09 -19.60
CA ILE A 100 2.28 -4.70 -19.09
C ILE A 100 2.19 -4.25 -17.62
N LEU A 101 1.21 -3.43 -17.27
CA LEU A 101 0.94 -3.04 -15.88
C LEU A 101 0.59 -4.26 -15.02
N GLY A 102 -0.18 -5.21 -15.55
CA GLY A 102 -0.48 -6.48 -14.90
C GLY A 102 0.77 -7.30 -14.59
N LEU A 103 1.69 -7.38 -15.54
CA LEU A 103 2.98 -8.06 -15.36
C LEU A 103 3.85 -7.35 -14.30
N ILE A 104 3.92 -6.01 -14.34
CA ILE A 104 4.62 -5.23 -13.30
C ILE A 104 4.01 -5.52 -11.94
N GLY A 105 2.67 -5.52 -11.84
CA GLY A 105 1.96 -5.84 -10.61
C GLY A 105 2.31 -7.22 -10.07
N LEU A 106 2.25 -8.24 -10.91
CA LEU A 106 2.59 -9.63 -10.55
C LEU A 106 4.04 -9.73 -10.03
N CYS A 107 4.97 -9.11 -10.74
CA CYS A 107 6.38 -9.13 -10.36
C CYS A 107 6.63 -8.37 -9.04
N THR A 108 6.05 -7.20 -8.86
CA THR A 108 6.24 -6.39 -7.64
C THR A 108 5.52 -6.99 -6.43
N GLY A 109 4.34 -7.57 -6.61
CA GLY A 109 3.62 -8.28 -5.55
C GLY A 109 4.37 -9.52 -5.05
N THR A 110 4.90 -10.34 -5.97
CA THR A 110 5.77 -11.48 -5.63
C THR A 110 7.08 -11.00 -4.97
N GLY A 111 7.66 -9.93 -5.52
CA GLY A 111 8.89 -9.33 -5.02
C GLY A 111 8.77 -8.77 -3.60
N LEU A 112 7.62 -8.16 -3.27
CA LEU A 112 7.33 -7.66 -1.93
C LEU A 112 7.30 -8.81 -0.90
N ALA A 113 6.63 -9.92 -1.22
CA ALA A 113 6.62 -11.10 -0.37
C ALA A 113 8.04 -11.67 -0.19
N GLY A 114 8.86 -11.67 -1.25
CA GLY A 114 10.26 -12.06 -1.19
C GLY A 114 11.10 -11.15 -0.30
N ALA A 115 10.87 -9.84 -0.35
CA ALA A 115 11.54 -8.86 0.50
C ALA A 115 11.21 -9.05 1.99
N ALA A 116 9.94 -9.28 2.31
CA ALA A 116 9.52 -9.62 3.67
C ALA A 116 10.17 -10.91 4.18
N LEU A 117 10.28 -11.92 3.31
CA LEU A 117 10.96 -13.19 3.63
C LEU A 117 12.46 -12.98 3.88
N ILE A 118 13.15 -12.15 3.09
CA ILE A 118 14.57 -11.80 3.31
C ILE A 118 14.76 -11.20 4.70
N ILE A 119 13.97 -10.20 5.08
CA ILE A 119 14.06 -9.58 6.42
C ILE A 119 13.79 -10.62 7.50
N SER A 120 12.76 -11.44 7.34
CA SER A 120 12.36 -12.44 8.33
C SER A 120 13.41 -13.54 8.53
N ARG A 121 14.25 -13.81 7.53
CA ARG A 121 15.35 -14.79 7.61
C ARG A 121 16.70 -14.19 7.99
N THR A 122 16.82 -12.88 7.90
CA THR A 122 18.08 -12.16 8.19
C THR A 122 18.15 -11.70 9.63
N TYR A 123 17.00 -11.42 10.25
CA TYR A 123 16.89 -10.88 11.59
C TYR A 123 16.01 -11.74 12.48
N ASP A 124 16.30 -11.78 13.78
CA ASP A 124 15.56 -12.53 14.78
C ASP A 124 14.92 -11.61 15.84
N GLY A 125 13.90 -12.11 16.53
CA GLY A 125 13.24 -11.46 17.67
C GLY A 125 12.80 -10.02 17.39
N ASP A 126 13.06 -9.12 18.32
CA ASP A 126 12.66 -7.70 18.27
C ASP A 126 13.31 -6.95 17.10
N ARG A 127 14.53 -7.36 16.71
CA ARG A 127 15.21 -6.75 15.57
C ARG A 127 14.51 -7.04 14.25
N ARG A 128 13.92 -8.24 14.10
CA ARG A 128 13.08 -8.57 12.94
C ARG A 128 11.85 -7.67 12.87
N ALA A 129 11.15 -7.53 14.00
CA ALA A 129 9.97 -6.65 14.08
C ALA A 129 10.33 -5.20 13.73
N SER A 130 11.43 -4.67 14.28
CA SER A 130 11.92 -3.32 13.97
C SER A 130 12.25 -3.15 12.48
N MET A 131 12.94 -4.12 11.87
CA MET A 131 13.29 -4.04 10.44
C MET A 131 12.07 -4.10 9.53
N LEU A 132 11.04 -4.87 9.87
CA LEU A 132 9.77 -4.89 9.14
C LEU A 132 9.03 -3.54 9.23
N VAL A 133 9.07 -2.87 10.39
CA VAL A 133 8.51 -1.51 10.53
C VAL A 133 9.28 -0.52 9.66
N ILE A 134 10.61 -0.62 9.63
CA ILE A 134 11.43 0.26 8.77
C ILE A 134 11.12 0.02 7.29
N THR A 135 10.86 -1.22 6.85
CA THR A 135 10.45 -1.49 5.45
C THR A 135 9.15 -0.77 5.09
N ASP A 136 8.18 -0.70 6.02
CA ASP A 136 6.95 0.07 5.80
C ASP A 136 7.22 1.59 5.74
N GLY A 137 8.21 2.08 6.47
CA GLY A 137 8.70 3.46 6.34
C GLY A 137 9.20 3.77 4.93
N TRP A 138 9.91 2.84 4.28
CA TRP A 138 10.33 2.99 2.88
C TRP A 138 9.15 2.98 1.90
N PHE A 139 8.07 2.26 2.22
CA PHE A 139 6.83 2.32 1.44
C PHE A 139 6.23 3.74 1.48
N SER A 140 6.10 4.34 2.66
CA SER A 140 5.58 5.70 2.80
C SER A 140 6.52 6.76 2.20
N LEU A 141 7.84 6.58 2.35
CA LEU A 141 8.85 7.44 1.73
C LEU A 141 8.71 7.44 0.19
N ALA A 142 8.48 6.27 -0.41
CA ALA A 142 8.22 6.18 -1.85
C ALA A 142 6.93 6.90 -2.23
N GLY A 143 5.88 6.79 -1.42
CA GLY A 143 4.65 7.55 -1.60
C GLY A 143 4.89 9.05 -1.70
N ILE A 144 5.77 9.59 -0.85
CA ILE A 144 6.18 11.00 -0.89
C ILE A 144 7.00 11.30 -2.15
N VAL A 145 8.12 10.60 -2.34
CA VAL A 145 9.10 10.91 -3.39
C VAL A 145 8.51 10.72 -4.78
N CYS A 146 7.80 9.59 -5.01
CA CYS A 146 7.27 9.29 -6.33
C CYS A 146 6.07 10.17 -6.69
N SER A 147 5.26 10.60 -5.70
CA SER A 147 4.22 11.59 -5.95
C SER A 147 4.83 12.95 -6.32
N TRP A 148 5.86 13.41 -5.63
CA TRP A 148 6.57 14.64 -6.01
C TRP A 148 7.17 14.58 -7.42
N ILE A 149 7.79 13.45 -7.78
CA ILE A 149 8.34 13.25 -9.12
C ILE A 149 7.21 13.24 -10.15
N ALA A 150 6.09 12.58 -9.87
CA ALA A 150 4.95 12.57 -10.78
C ALA A 150 4.39 13.98 -10.99
N ILE A 151 4.22 14.76 -9.92
CA ILE A 151 3.78 16.15 -10.00
C ILE A 151 4.74 16.95 -10.88
N TYR A 152 6.04 16.85 -10.62
CA TYR A 152 7.05 17.56 -11.41
C TYR A 152 6.97 17.19 -12.91
N MET A 153 6.88 15.89 -13.22
CA MET A 153 6.81 15.42 -14.60
C MET A 153 5.54 15.91 -15.29
N VAL A 154 4.38 15.81 -14.63
CA VAL A 154 3.10 16.23 -15.17
C VAL A 154 3.04 17.75 -15.36
N SER A 155 3.52 18.54 -14.39
CA SER A 155 3.52 20.01 -14.47
C SER A 155 4.43 20.56 -15.58
N HIS A 156 5.49 19.83 -15.94
CA HIS A 156 6.39 20.21 -17.03
C HIS A 156 6.06 19.51 -18.35
N GLN A 157 4.88 18.89 -18.45
CA GLN A 157 4.40 18.20 -19.66
C GLN A 157 5.34 17.09 -20.18
N PHE A 158 6.07 16.44 -19.26
CA PHE A 158 6.81 15.24 -19.59
C PHE A 158 5.87 14.06 -19.84
N HIS A 159 6.41 12.99 -20.40
CA HIS A 159 5.65 11.76 -20.64
C HIS A 159 5.00 11.25 -19.35
N TRP A 160 3.73 10.80 -19.42
CA TRP A 160 2.95 10.33 -18.26
C TRP A 160 3.65 9.24 -17.43
N SER A 161 4.47 8.39 -18.09
CA SER A 161 5.22 7.33 -17.42
C SER A 161 6.54 7.80 -16.77
N GLY A 162 6.85 9.11 -16.78
CA GLY A 162 8.12 9.65 -16.29
C GLY A 162 8.43 9.27 -14.84
N SER A 163 7.43 9.28 -13.96
CA SER A 163 7.59 8.81 -12.57
C SER A 163 7.94 7.33 -12.50
N TYR A 164 7.44 6.50 -13.41
CA TYR A 164 7.78 5.08 -13.49
C TYR A 164 9.20 4.87 -14.04
N GLN A 165 9.68 5.74 -14.94
CA GLN A 165 11.08 5.68 -15.39
C GLN A 165 12.07 5.93 -14.24
N PHE A 166 11.71 6.83 -13.30
CA PHE A 166 12.48 6.97 -12.06
C PHE A 166 12.50 5.66 -11.24
N ILE A 167 11.37 4.95 -11.16
CA ILE A 167 11.33 3.64 -10.50
C ILE A 167 12.24 2.64 -11.22
N ALA A 168 12.33 2.66 -12.55
CA ALA A 168 13.25 1.78 -13.30
C ALA A 168 14.71 2.01 -12.90
N LEU A 169 15.14 3.25 -12.62
CA LEU A 169 16.47 3.56 -12.09
C LEU A 169 16.67 2.95 -10.69
N ILE A 170 15.67 3.05 -9.82
CA ILE A 170 15.70 2.44 -8.48
C ILE A 170 15.80 0.91 -8.58
N VAL A 171 15.00 0.29 -9.46
CA VAL A 171 15.03 -1.16 -9.68
C VAL A 171 16.38 -1.59 -10.25
N SER A 172 16.96 -0.84 -11.16
CA SER A 172 18.30 -1.13 -11.72
C SER A 172 19.37 -1.11 -10.63
N SER A 173 19.32 -0.12 -9.73
CA SER A 173 20.20 -0.05 -8.55
C SER A 173 20.00 -1.24 -7.61
N MET A 174 18.76 -1.64 -7.40
CA MET A 174 18.40 -2.81 -6.60
C MET A 174 18.90 -4.11 -7.24
N LEU A 175 18.77 -4.27 -8.56
CA LEU A 175 19.28 -5.43 -9.31
C LEU A 175 20.81 -5.55 -9.17
N PHE A 176 21.53 -4.45 -9.26
CA PHE A 176 22.98 -4.43 -9.03
C PHE A 176 23.32 -4.92 -7.60
N LEU A 177 22.64 -4.39 -6.58
CA LEU A 177 22.83 -4.83 -5.20
C LEU A 177 22.50 -6.31 -5.03
N LEU A 178 21.42 -6.79 -5.64
CA LEU A 178 20.96 -8.18 -5.57
C LEU A 178 21.97 -9.11 -6.24
N PHE A 179 22.54 -8.72 -7.39
CA PHE A 179 23.54 -9.50 -8.11
C PHE A 179 24.78 -9.78 -7.25
N ILE A 180 25.30 -8.76 -6.57
CA ILE A 180 26.51 -8.86 -5.72
C ILE A 180 26.24 -9.42 -4.32
N SER A 181 24.97 -9.66 -3.95
CA SER A 181 24.58 -10.12 -2.61
C SER A 181 24.39 -11.64 -2.56
N ARG A 182 24.59 -12.22 -1.37
CA ARG A 182 24.25 -13.61 -1.07
C ARG A 182 22.97 -13.63 -0.22
N LEU A 183 21.89 -14.16 -0.76
CA LEU A 183 20.63 -14.32 -0.01
C LEU A 183 20.66 -15.56 0.90
N PRO A 184 19.95 -15.54 2.03
CA PRO A 184 19.81 -16.72 2.88
C PRO A 184 19.08 -17.83 2.12
N ASN A 185 19.46 -19.09 2.39
CA ASN A 185 18.79 -20.25 1.81
C ASN A 185 17.34 -20.30 2.30
N THR A 186 16.41 -20.25 1.38
CA THR A 186 14.97 -20.13 1.65
C THR A 186 14.19 -21.41 1.32
N LYS A 187 14.73 -22.59 1.57
CA LYS A 187 13.84 -23.75 1.61
C LYS A 187 12.88 -23.53 2.76
N VAL A 188 11.65 -23.15 2.45
CA VAL A 188 10.58 -22.99 3.42
C VAL A 188 10.36 -24.35 4.08
N GLN A 189 10.85 -24.50 5.30
CA GLN A 189 10.32 -25.55 6.16
C GLN A 189 8.88 -25.14 6.42
N ALA A 190 7.94 -25.88 5.82
CA ALA A 190 6.54 -25.72 6.12
C ALA A 190 6.39 -25.86 7.65
N ASP A 191 6.01 -24.77 8.30
CA ASP A 191 5.71 -24.77 9.73
C ASP A 191 4.54 -25.76 9.94
N LYS A 192 4.88 -26.98 10.40
CA LYS A 192 3.91 -28.05 10.70
C LYS A 192 2.99 -27.73 11.87
N GLN A 193 3.12 -26.55 12.47
CA GLN A 193 2.30 -26.07 13.60
C GLN A 193 1.28 -25.02 13.20
N SER A 194 0.57 -25.19 12.08
CA SER A 194 -0.66 -24.39 11.90
C SER A 194 -1.75 -25.01 12.79
N SER A 195 -2.01 -24.40 13.95
CA SER A 195 -3.20 -24.71 14.72
C SER A 195 -4.42 -24.58 13.79
N SER A 196 -5.18 -25.67 13.65
CA SER A 196 -6.42 -25.72 12.84
C SER A 196 -7.61 -25.06 13.57
N GLU A 197 -7.35 -24.26 14.60
CA GLU A 197 -8.42 -23.58 15.33
C GLU A 197 -9.17 -22.61 14.41
N PRO A 198 -10.52 -22.67 14.41
CA PRO A 198 -11.34 -21.73 13.65
C PRO A 198 -11.12 -20.31 14.16
N TRP A 199 -11.07 -19.36 13.23
CA TRP A 199 -10.89 -17.95 13.61
C TRP A 199 -12.11 -17.42 14.32
N PRO A 200 -11.95 -16.72 15.46
CA PRO A 200 -13.06 -16.08 16.15
C PRO A 200 -13.68 -14.97 15.29
N PRO A 201 -14.97 -14.65 15.51
CA PRO A 201 -15.67 -13.61 14.72
C PRO A 201 -14.94 -12.27 14.65
N GLY A 202 -14.27 -11.87 15.73
CA GLY A 202 -13.47 -10.64 15.77
C GLY A 202 -12.36 -10.58 14.72
N VAL A 203 -11.74 -11.72 14.36
CA VAL A 203 -10.73 -11.80 13.30
C VAL A 203 -11.35 -11.52 11.94
N TRP A 204 -12.52 -12.06 11.64
CA TRP A 204 -13.23 -11.80 10.37
C TRP A 204 -13.65 -10.34 10.24
N LEU A 205 -14.05 -9.69 11.37
CA LEU A 205 -14.30 -8.25 11.39
C LEU A 205 -13.03 -7.47 11.04
N CYS A 206 -11.86 -7.90 11.54
CA CYS A 206 -10.59 -7.27 11.19
C CYS A 206 -10.20 -7.50 9.71
N VAL A 207 -10.47 -8.67 9.12
CA VAL A 207 -10.26 -8.93 7.68
C VAL A 207 -11.08 -7.96 6.83
N LEU A 208 -12.38 -7.82 7.16
CA LEU A 208 -13.28 -6.90 6.47
C LEU A 208 -12.87 -5.44 6.69
N ALA A 209 -12.42 -5.09 7.90
CA ALA A 209 -11.92 -3.76 8.20
C ALA A 209 -10.68 -3.41 7.37
N LEU A 210 -9.75 -4.34 7.18
CA LEU A 210 -8.56 -4.15 6.33
C LEU A 210 -8.90 -4.03 4.85
N PHE A 211 -9.89 -4.77 4.37
CA PHE A 211 -10.45 -4.60 3.03
C PHE A 211 -11.01 -3.19 2.84
N LEU A 212 -11.86 -2.72 3.76
CA LEU A 212 -12.44 -1.37 3.70
C LEU A 212 -11.40 -0.26 3.90
N PHE A 213 -10.35 -0.53 4.68
CA PHE A 213 -9.24 0.42 4.85
C PHE A 213 -8.59 0.74 3.51
N THR A 214 -8.15 -0.27 2.79
CA THR A 214 -7.45 -0.05 1.51
C THR A 214 -8.37 0.42 0.41
N LEU A 215 -9.61 -0.07 0.38
CA LEU A 215 -10.64 0.41 -0.54
C LEU A 215 -10.93 1.90 -0.32
N GLY A 216 -11.18 2.32 0.93
CA GLY A 216 -11.45 3.71 1.28
C GLY A 216 -10.27 4.63 1.03
N GLN A 217 -9.05 4.19 1.40
CA GLN A 217 -7.83 4.96 1.18
C GLN A 217 -7.60 5.22 -0.31
N ASN A 218 -7.66 4.18 -1.14
CA ASN A 218 -7.43 4.31 -2.57
C ASN A 218 -8.55 5.09 -3.26
N SER A 219 -9.81 4.93 -2.81
CA SER A 219 -10.94 5.71 -3.31
C SER A 219 -10.72 7.21 -3.15
N ILE A 220 -10.16 7.63 -2.02
CA ILE A 220 -9.87 9.05 -1.80
C ILE A 220 -8.57 9.45 -2.52
N LEU A 221 -7.45 8.75 -2.28
CA LEU A 221 -6.15 9.20 -2.76
C LEU A 221 -6.01 9.23 -4.29
N TRP A 222 -6.64 8.30 -5.00
CA TRP A 222 -6.52 8.27 -6.46
C TRP A 222 -7.45 9.26 -7.16
N TRP A 223 -8.54 9.68 -6.50
CA TRP A 223 -9.47 10.65 -7.05
C TRP A 223 -9.34 12.06 -6.46
N LEU A 224 -8.58 12.22 -5.38
CA LEU A 224 -8.38 13.51 -4.70
C LEU A 224 -7.76 14.58 -5.61
N PRO A 225 -6.72 14.30 -6.43
CA PRO A 225 -6.21 15.28 -7.38
C PRO A 225 -7.27 15.74 -8.38
N THR A 226 -7.97 14.79 -9.00
CA THR A 226 -9.06 15.10 -9.96
C THR A 226 -10.19 15.89 -9.31
N TYR A 227 -10.58 15.54 -8.08
CA TYR A 227 -11.58 16.29 -7.33
C TYR A 227 -11.13 17.74 -7.09
N ALA A 228 -9.87 17.94 -6.70
CA ALA A 228 -9.33 19.28 -6.46
C ALA A 228 -9.28 20.10 -7.75
N GLU A 229 -8.89 19.51 -8.88
CA GLU A 229 -8.91 20.18 -10.19
C GLU A 229 -10.34 20.55 -10.64
N GLN A 230 -11.29 19.63 -10.53
CA GLN A 230 -12.65 19.79 -11.08
C GLN A 230 -13.57 20.62 -10.21
N PHE A 231 -13.51 20.47 -8.87
CA PHE A 231 -14.45 21.11 -7.94
C PHE A 231 -13.86 22.32 -7.23
N LEU A 232 -12.54 22.37 -7.03
CA LEU A 232 -11.88 23.48 -6.35
C LEU A 232 -11.13 24.40 -7.33
N ASN A 233 -11.11 24.05 -8.62
CA ASN A 233 -10.33 24.73 -9.67
C ASN A 233 -8.85 24.87 -9.30
N ALA A 234 -8.31 23.89 -8.57
CA ALA A 234 -6.94 23.90 -8.12
C ALA A 234 -5.97 23.69 -9.29
N PRO A 235 -4.84 24.40 -9.34
CA PRO A 235 -3.77 24.05 -10.27
C PRO A 235 -3.33 22.60 -10.09
N ARG A 236 -3.00 21.91 -11.18
CA ARG A 236 -2.61 20.50 -11.21
C ARG A 236 -1.48 20.16 -10.21
N GLU A 237 -0.54 21.08 -10.03
CA GLU A 237 0.55 20.93 -9.07
C GLU A 237 0.04 20.89 -7.63
N GLN A 238 -0.85 21.82 -7.25
CA GLN A 238 -1.45 21.86 -5.92
C GLN A 238 -2.35 20.65 -5.68
N ALA A 239 -3.16 20.27 -6.66
CA ALA A 239 -4.03 19.10 -6.59
C ALA A 239 -3.23 17.81 -6.36
N GLY A 240 -2.13 17.60 -7.10
CA GLY A 240 -1.23 16.46 -6.93
C GLY A 240 -0.53 16.46 -5.58
N SER A 241 -0.15 17.65 -5.05
CA SER A 241 0.56 17.77 -3.77
C SER A 241 -0.21 17.22 -2.57
N LEU A 242 -1.54 17.16 -2.64
CA LEU A 242 -2.39 16.57 -1.59
C LEU A 242 -2.02 15.11 -1.32
N VAL A 243 -1.66 14.35 -2.36
CA VAL A 243 -1.24 12.95 -2.22
C VAL A 243 0.11 12.84 -1.49
N SER A 244 1.09 13.66 -1.86
CA SER A 244 2.41 13.65 -1.21
C SER A 244 2.33 14.13 0.24
N LEU A 245 1.47 15.09 0.55
CA LEU A 245 1.21 15.58 1.92
C LEU A 245 0.55 14.49 2.77
N PHE A 246 -0.43 13.76 2.24
CA PHE A 246 -0.99 12.60 2.92
C PHE A 246 0.10 11.57 3.28
N TRP A 247 0.95 11.18 2.32
CA TRP A 247 2.03 10.24 2.59
C TRP A 247 3.05 10.78 3.58
N SER A 248 3.30 12.09 3.59
CA SER A 248 4.17 12.76 4.56
C SER A 248 3.60 12.67 5.98
N GLY A 249 2.31 12.93 6.13
CA GLY A 249 1.60 12.73 7.40
C GLY A 249 1.66 11.29 7.89
N MET A 250 1.40 10.34 7.00
CA MET A 250 1.45 8.90 7.31
C MET A 250 2.86 8.44 7.69
N PHE A 251 3.89 8.92 7.00
CA PHE A 251 5.29 8.64 7.37
C PHE A 251 5.62 9.19 8.75
N ALA A 252 5.23 10.44 9.04
CA ALA A 252 5.43 11.03 10.35
C ALA A 252 4.73 10.23 11.45
N ALA A 253 3.49 9.79 11.22
CA ALA A 253 2.74 8.97 12.18
C ALA A 253 3.46 7.66 12.53
N GLN A 254 4.09 7.01 11.56
CA GLN A 254 4.81 5.74 11.77
C GLN A 254 5.95 5.88 12.79
N LEU A 255 6.58 7.05 12.88
CA LEU A 255 7.64 7.32 13.86
C LEU A 255 7.12 7.32 15.31
N PHE A 256 5.85 7.66 15.50
CA PHE A 256 5.22 7.80 16.82
C PHE A 256 4.40 6.57 17.23
N VAL A 257 3.85 5.83 16.27
CA VAL A 257 2.93 4.70 16.53
C VAL A 257 3.55 3.67 17.47
N ALA A 258 4.79 3.28 17.23
CA ALA A 258 5.46 2.28 18.06
C ALA A 258 5.55 2.70 19.54
N TRP A 259 5.81 3.98 19.78
CA TRP A 259 5.89 4.53 21.13
C TRP A 259 4.49 4.69 21.77
N TRP A 260 3.48 5.09 20.99
CA TRP A 260 2.11 5.22 21.49
C TRP A 260 1.46 3.88 21.80
N VAL A 261 1.76 2.84 21.01
CA VAL A 261 1.29 1.47 21.29
C VAL A 261 1.73 1.02 22.69
N LEU A 262 2.98 1.29 23.10
CA LEU A 262 3.49 0.93 24.42
C LEU A 262 2.81 1.69 25.57
N LYS A 263 2.32 2.91 25.32
CA LYS A 263 1.67 3.74 26.35
C LYS A 263 0.16 3.55 26.42
N ILE A 264 -0.51 3.43 25.28
CA ILE A 264 -1.98 3.47 25.17
C ILE A 264 -2.56 2.06 25.00
N GLY A 265 -1.75 1.14 24.47
CA GLY A 265 -2.18 -0.20 24.06
C GLY A 265 -2.83 -0.24 22.68
N VAL A 266 -2.72 -1.40 22.01
CA VAL A 266 -3.19 -1.60 20.63
C VAL A 266 -4.69 -1.36 20.50
N GLN A 267 -5.49 -1.88 21.44
CA GLN A 267 -6.96 -1.81 21.39
C GLN A 267 -7.48 -0.37 21.41
N ARG A 268 -6.95 0.47 22.31
CA ARG A 268 -7.37 1.88 22.39
C ARG A 268 -6.85 2.67 21.20
N LEU A 269 -5.60 2.42 20.81
CA LEU A 269 -4.97 3.16 19.72
C LEU A 269 -5.63 2.89 18.36
N VAL A 270 -6.07 1.65 18.08
CA VAL A 270 -6.76 1.32 16.82
C VAL A 270 -8.14 1.99 16.74
N ILE A 271 -8.85 2.13 17.87
CA ILE A 271 -10.13 2.84 17.93
C ILE A 271 -9.93 4.33 17.67
N ILE A 272 -8.92 4.94 18.33
CA ILE A 272 -8.57 6.36 18.11
C ILE A 272 -8.17 6.58 16.64
N ALA A 273 -7.31 5.74 16.09
CA ALA A 273 -6.88 5.82 14.70
C ALA A 273 -8.07 5.67 13.73
N GLY A 274 -8.94 4.68 13.94
CA GLY A 274 -10.12 4.46 13.12
C GLY A 274 -11.08 5.67 13.12
N LEU A 275 -11.37 6.21 14.30
CA LEU A 275 -12.24 7.38 14.45
C LEU A 275 -11.60 8.64 13.83
N SER A 276 -10.34 8.92 14.15
CA SER A 276 -9.64 10.11 13.62
C SER A 276 -9.48 10.05 12.11
N THR A 277 -9.22 8.86 11.54
CA THR A 277 -9.16 8.66 10.08
C THR A 277 -10.52 8.88 9.42
N ALA A 278 -11.60 8.33 10.01
CA ALA A 278 -12.95 8.52 9.49
C ALA A 278 -13.38 10.01 9.53
N LEU A 279 -13.16 10.69 10.65
CA LEU A 279 -13.44 12.12 10.77
C LEU A 279 -12.57 12.96 9.84
N GLY A 280 -11.26 12.66 9.76
CA GLY A 280 -10.33 13.37 8.88
C GLY A 280 -10.70 13.24 7.41
N SER A 281 -11.21 12.07 6.98
CA SER A 281 -11.64 11.84 5.59
C SER A 281 -12.84 12.70 5.17
N VAL A 282 -13.70 13.14 6.10
CA VAL A 282 -14.82 14.06 5.82
C VAL A 282 -14.30 15.38 5.28
N PHE A 283 -13.21 15.89 5.82
CA PHE A 283 -12.64 17.16 5.38
C PHE A 283 -12.11 17.12 3.95
N MET A 284 -11.74 15.95 3.43
CA MET A 284 -11.22 15.81 2.06
C MET A 284 -12.24 16.19 0.98
N TRP A 285 -13.53 16.18 1.27
CA TRP A 285 -14.59 16.58 0.33
C TRP A 285 -15.52 17.69 0.86
N ALA A 286 -15.46 17.96 2.15
CA ALA A 286 -16.30 19.02 2.77
C ALA A 286 -15.60 20.37 2.81
N TYR A 287 -14.26 20.40 2.83
CA TYR A 287 -13.48 21.63 2.85
C TYR A 287 -13.15 22.09 1.43
N THR A 288 -13.32 23.38 1.15
CA THR A 288 -13.30 23.91 -0.22
C THR A 288 -12.12 24.83 -0.54
N ASP A 289 -11.34 25.24 0.46
CA ASP A 289 -10.12 26.00 0.23
C ASP A 289 -8.92 25.05 0.05
N ILE A 290 -8.16 25.22 -1.03
CA ILE A 290 -7.08 24.28 -1.41
C ILE A 290 -5.89 24.33 -0.46
N ASP A 291 -5.53 25.52 0.06
CA ASP A 291 -4.39 25.66 0.98
C ASP A 291 -4.69 25.01 2.34
N GLY A 292 -5.91 25.22 2.84
CA GLY A 292 -6.37 24.51 4.04
C GLY A 292 -6.52 23.02 3.82
N LEU A 293 -6.97 22.58 2.64
CA LEU A 293 -7.07 21.16 2.29
C LEU A 293 -5.69 20.48 2.25
N ALA A 294 -4.64 21.21 1.85
CA ALA A 294 -3.27 20.70 1.89
C ALA A 294 -2.83 20.37 3.33
N ILE A 295 -3.10 21.25 4.29
CA ILE A 295 -2.82 21.01 5.71
C ILE A 295 -3.67 19.83 6.22
N LEU A 296 -4.94 19.78 5.86
CA LEU A 296 -5.85 18.72 6.26
C LEU A 296 -5.44 17.36 5.67
N ALA A 297 -4.91 17.31 4.44
CA ALA A 297 -4.38 16.08 3.84
C ALA A 297 -3.20 15.51 4.64
N LEU A 298 -2.27 16.38 5.09
CA LEU A 298 -1.17 15.99 5.96
C LEU A 298 -1.68 15.48 7.32
N VAL A 299 -2.62 16.20 7.94
CA VAL A 299 -3.24 15.80 9.21
C VAL A 299 -4.01 14.49 9.06
N TRP A 300 -4.75 14.31 7.97
CA TRP A 300 -5.47 13.05 7.70
C TRP A 300 -4.51 11.88 7.46
N GLY A 301 -3.41 12.11 6.74
CA GLY A 301 -2.33 11.12 6.62
C GLY A 301 -1.78 10.71 7.98
N PHE A 302 -1.51 11.68 8.86
CA PHE A 302 -1.06 11.43 10.23
C PHE A 302 -2.13 10.68 11.05
N ALA A 303 -3.40 11.02 10.91
CA ALA A 303 -4.52 10.37 11.60
C ALA A 303 -4.65 8.88 11.23
N ASN A 304 -4.19 8.47 10.04
CA ASN A 304 -4.13 7.06 9.66
C ASN A 304 -3.25 6.20 10.59
N LEU A 305 -2.29 6.80 11.31
CA LEU A 305 -1.56 6.23 12.45
C LEU A 305 -1.16 4.75 12.28
N GLY A 306 -0.86 4.30 11.08
CA GLY A 306 -0.59 2.89 10.84
C GLY A 306 -1.79 1.97 11.11
N LEU A 307 -3.01 2.42 10.82
CA LEU A 307 -4.27 1.73 11.09
C LEU A 307 -4.27 0.27 10.59
N LEU A 308 -3.65 0.01 9.42
CA LEU A 308 -3.45 -1.35 8.92
C LEU A 308 -2.70 -2.23 9.93
N LYS A 309 -1.58 -1.74 10.44
CA LYS A 309 -0.74 -2.50 11.38
C LYS A 309 -1.39 -2.66 12.74
N LEU A 310 -2.10 -1.64 13.21
CA LEU A 310 -2.85 -1.71 14.47
C LEU A 310 -3.99 -2.72 14.37
N THR A 311 -4.72 -2.76 13.27
CA THR A 311 -5.80 -3.73 13.04
C THR A 311 -5.25 -5.16 12.92
N LEU A 312 -4.12 -5.33 12.23
CA LEU A 312 -3.41 -6.60 12.14
C LEU A 312 -2.94 -7.06 13.54
N SER A 313 -2.37 -6.17 14.33
CA SER A 313 -1.92 -6.45 15.70
C SER A 313 -3.11 -6.81 16.61
N LEU A 314 -4.22 -6.09 16.52
CA LEU A 314 -5.46 -6.41 17.25
C LEU A 314 -5.95 -7.83 16.92
N ALA A 315 -6.01 -8.19 15.64
CA ALA A 315 -6.45 -9.51 15.20
C ALA A 315 -5.53 -10.64 15.69
N THR A 316 -4.21 -10.41 15.67
CA THR A 316 -3.24 -11.42 16.15
C THR A 316 -3.33 -11.64 17.66
N GLN A 317 -3.72 -10.63 18.44
CA GLN A 317 -3.93 -10.76 19.89
C GLN A 317 -5.21 -11.52 20.26
N MET A 318 -6.13 -11.74 19.33
CA MET A 318 -7.36 -12.53 19.56
C MET A 318 -7.12 -14.04 19.58
N LEU A 319 -5.94 -14.51 19.18
CA LEU A 319 -5.56 -15.91 19.17
C LEU A 319 -4.45 -16.19 20.17
N LYS A 320 -4.52 -17.33 20.83
CA LYS A 320 -3.48 -17.77 21.78
C LYS A 320 -2.11 -17.91 21.12
N VAL A 321 -2.10 -18.41 19.88
CA VAL A 321 -0.88 -18.54 19.06
C VAL A 321 -1.17 -17.97 17.67
N PRO A 322 -0.63 -16.78 17.35
CA PRO A 322 -0.77 -16.19 16.02
C PRO A 322 -0.14 -17.11 14.97
N SER A 323 -0.90 -17.48 13.95
CA SER A 323 -0.41 -18.33 12.84
C SER A 323 -0.05 -17.48 11.62
N ALA A 324 0.88 -17.98 10.81
CA ALA A 324 1.19 -17.37 9.50
C ALA A 324 -0.05 -17.30 8.60
N ARG A 325 -0.96 -18.29 8.70
CA ARG A 325 -2.24 -18.31 7.98
C ARG A 325 -3.13 -17.13 8.34
N LEU A 326 -3.17 -16.73 9.64
CA LEU A 326 -3.93 -15.58 10.10
C LEU A 326 -3.40 -14.28 9.47
N VAL A 327 -2.10 -14.04 9.56
CA VAL A 327 -1.46 -12.83 9.02
C VAL A 327 -1.68 -12.75 7.50
N SER A 328 -1.51 -13.88 6.80
CA SER A 328 -1.77 -13.94 5.35
C SER A 328 -3.22 -13.65 5.00
N GLY A 329 -4.19 -14.18 5.76
CA GLY A 329 -5.61 -13.90 5.54
C GLY A 329 -5.98 -12.44 5.75
N LEU A 330 -5.42 -11.80 6.77
CA LEU A 330 -5.61 -10.38 7.06
C LEU A 330 -5.03 -9.50 5.93
N LEU A 331 -3.80 -9.79 5.50
CA LEU A 331 -3.16 -9.08 4.39
C LEU A 331 -3.86 -9.33 3.05
N MET A 332 -4.44 -10.52 2.86
CA MET A 332 -5.26 -10.80 1.67
C MET A 332 -6.52 -9.94 1.64
N GLY A 333 -7.17 -9.68 2.78
CA GLY A 333 -8.28 -8.72 2.87
C GLY A 333 -7.87 -7.33 2.38
N ALA A 334 -6.73 -6.80 2.87
CA ALA A 334 -6.20 -5.51 2.41
C ALA A 334 -5.85 -5.53 0.90
N SER A 335 -5.22 -6.60 0.43
CA SER A 335 -4.83 -6.72 -0.99
C SER A 335 -6.05 -6.80 -1.91
N LEU A 336 -7.14 -7.45 -1.50
CA LEU A 336 -8.40 -7.48 -2.25
C LEU A 336 -9.03 -6.09 -2.35
N GLY A 337 -9.03 -5.31 -1.27
CA GLY A 337 -9.51 -3.93 -1.30
C GLY A 337 -8.70 -3.06 -2.27
N THR A 338 -7.38 -3.20 -2.25
CA THR A 338 -6.51 -2.50 -3.23
C THR A 338 -6.77 -2.98 -4.66
N ALA A 339 -6.91 -4.29 -4.87
CA ALA A 339 -7.06 -4.87 -6.20
C ALA A 339 -8.35 -4.43 -6.89
N ILE A 340 -9.45 -4.37 -6.17
CA ILE A 340 -10.76 -4.03 -6.74
C ILE A 340 -10.97 -2.51 -6.87
N SER A 341 -10.19 -1.72 -6.14
CA SER A 341 -10.40 -0.27 -5.98
C SER A 341 -10.42 0.49 -7.31
N PRO A 342 -9.48 0.35 -8.27
CA PRO A 342 -9.49 1.16 -9.49
C PRO A 342 -10.76 0.92 -10.32
N TRP A 343 -11.13 -0.35 -10.53
CA TRP A 343 -12.31 -0.72 -11.28
C TRP A 343 -13.60 -0.23 -10.59
N LEU A 344 -13.78 -0.53 -9.30
CA LEU A 344 -14.99 -0.18 -8.56
C LEU A 344 -15.17 1.34 -8.48
N THR A 345 -14.10 2.07 -8.15
CA THR A 345 -14.17 3.53 -8.01
C THR A 345 -14.46 4.22 -9.33
N SER A 346 -13.94 3.71 -10.44
CA SER A 346 -14.24 4.21 -11.78
C SER A 346 -15.70 4.04 -12.13
N GLN A 347 -16.31 2.87 -11.85
CA GLN A 347 -17.74 2.64 -12.08
C GLN A 347 -18.60 3.60 -11.23
N ILE A 348 -18.20 3.85 -9.98
CA ILE A 348 -18.93 4.78 -9.11
C ILE A 348 -18.81 6.22 -9.65
N VAL A 349 -17.63 6.65 -10.06
CA VAL A 349 -17.42 8.01 -10.60
C VAL A 349 -18.17 8.20 -11.92
N GLU A 350 -18.17 7.20 -12.79
CA GLU A 350 -18.90 7.21 -14.06
C GLU A 350 -20.42 7.36 -13.84
N ALA A 351 -20.95 6.67 -12.84
CA ALA A 351 -22.37 6.73 -12.49
C ALA A 351 -22.75 7.99 -11.69
N THR A 352 -21.78 8.71 -11.11
CA THR A 352 -22.03 9.83 -10.20
C THR A 352 -21.09 11.03 -10.47
N ASN A 353 -20.07 11.21 -9.67
CA ASN A 353 -19.02 12.21 -9.83
C ASN A 353 -17.84 11.96 -8.88
N THR A 354 -16.74 12.73 -9.05
CA THR A 354 -15.52 12.59 -8.21
C THR A 354 -15.73 12.97 -6.76
N ARG A 355 -16.67 13.86 -6.42
CA ARG A 355 -16.99 14.18 -5.02
C ARG A 355 -17.65 13.00 -4.31
N PHE A 356 -18.55 12.30 -5.00
CA PHE A 356 -19.25 11.15 -4.41
C PHE A 356 -18.29 10.01 -4.07
N ILE A 357 -17.24 9.79 -4.87
CA ILE A 357 -16.27 8.73 -4.55
C ILE A 357 -15.45 9.04 -3.29
N LEU A 358 -15.15 10.32 -2.99
CA LEU A 358 -14.55 10.71 -1.74
C LEU A 358 -15.50 10.43 -0.56
N GLN A 359 -16.79 10.73 -0.73
CA GLN A 359 -17.82 10.39 0.26
C GLN A 359 -17.95 8.87 0.47
N PHE A 360 -17.90 8.09 -0.60
CA PHE A 360 -17.86 6.63 -0.54
C PHE A 360 -16.66 6.12 0.25
N GLY A 361 -15.45 6.64 -0.01
CA GLY A 361 -14.25 6.32 0.74
C GLY A 361 -14.39 6.67 2.24
N THR A 362 -15.01 7.82 2.55
CA THR A 362 -15.36 8.21 3.92
C THR A 362 -16.33 7.20 4.55
N GLY A 363 -17.35 6.74 3.82
CA GLY A 363 -18.26 5.69 4.26
C GLY A 363 -17.53 4.40 4.61
N CYS A 364 -16.56 3.98 3.79
CA CYS A 364 -15.70 2.83 4.08
C CYS A 364 -14.97 2.99 5.43
N TYR A 365 -14.46 4.17 5.74
CA TYR A 365 -13.79 4.43 7.02
C TYR A 365 -14.72 4.43 8.22
N PHE A 366 -15.95 4.94 8.10
CA PHE A 366 -16.93 4.84 9.19
C PHE A 366 -17.35 3.40 9.46
N VAL A 367 -17.57 2.61 8.41
CA VAL A 367 -17.86 1.17 8.56
C VAL A 367 -16.66 0.44 9.15
N LEU A 368 -15.45 0.73 8.69
CA LEU A 368 -14.21 0.21 9.27
C LEU A 368 -14.12 0.53 10.76
N PHE A 369 -14.36 1.77 11.16
CA PHE A 369 -14.35 2.17 12.57
C PHE A 369 -15.35 1.34 13.39
N ALA A 370 -16.58 1.17 12.90
CA ALA A 370 -17.58 0.34 13.56
C ALA A 370 -17.14 -1.12 13.70
N LEU A 371 -16.54 -1.70 12.64
CA LEU A 371 -16.04 -3.09 12.66
C LEU A 371 -14.89 -3.26 13.66
N VAL A 372 -13.92 -2.35 13.66
CA VAL A 372 -12.79 -2.40 14.59
C VAL A 372 -13.25 -2.17 16.04
N PHE A 373 -14.19 -1.26 16.24
CA PHE A 373 -14.80 -1.04 17.55
C PHE A 373 -15.52 -2.29 18.06
N TRP A 374 -16.25 -2.97 17.19
CA TRP A 374 -16.93 -4.23 17.53
C TRP A 374 -15.92 -5.37 17.75
N ALA A 375 -14.93 -5.50 16.89
CA ALA A 375 -13.85 -6.47 17.04
C ALA A 375 -13.13 -6.30 18.38
N SER A 376 -12.88 -5.06 18.80
CA SER A 376 -12.22 -4.75 20.08
C SER A 376 -13.04 -5.19 21.30
N ARG A 377 -14.36 -5.26 21.20
CA ARG A 377 -15.24 -5.79 22.29
C ARG A 377 -15.18 -7.30 22.41
N HIS A 378 -14.83 -8.03 21.36
CA HIS A 378 -14.60 -9.47 21.36
C HIS A 378 -13.15 -9.82 21.75
N TYR A 379 -12.33 -8.83 22.04
CA TYR A 379 -11.00 -9.02 22.57
C TYR A 379 -11.09 -9.35 24.06
N HIS A 380 -10.76 -10.59 24.42
CA HIS A 380 -10.54 -10.99 25.80
C HIS A 380 -9.02 -10.97 26.06
N PRO A 381 -8.51 -10.02 26.85
CA PRO A 381 -7.09 -10.06 27.24
C PRO A 381 -6.80 -11.40 27.91
N ASN A 382 -5.81 -12.12 27.40
CA ASN A 382 -5.32 -13.33 28.07
C ASN A 382 -4.85 -12.92 29.47
N SER A 383 -5.22 -13.71 30.48
CA SER A 383 -4.91 -13.49 31.91
C SER A 383 -3.41 -13.36 32.26
N ALA A 384 -2.52 -13.48 31.27
CA ALA A 384 -1.09 -13.22 31.40
C ALA A 384 -0.70 -11.72 31.43
N ASP A 385 -1.50 -10.85 30.75
CA ASP A 385 -1.24 -9.40 30.71
C ASP A 385 -1.79 -8.64 31.94
N GLN A 386 -2.47 -9.32 32.88
CA GLN A 386 -2.97 -8.73 34.12
C GLN A 386 -1.97 -8.79 35.26
N LEU A 387 -0.80 -9.40 35.06
CA LEU A 387 0.24 -9.60 36.06
C LEU A 387 1.58 -8.88 35.78
N ALA A 388 1.59 -8.00 34.76
CA ALA A 388 2.73 -7.12 34.45
C ALA A 388 2.31 -5.61 34.70
#